data_ba2ed7d8b564107d50b8a233e9458ded
#
_entry.id   ba2ed7d8b564107d50b8a233e9458ded
#
_cell.length_a   1.000
_cell.length_b   1.000
_cell.length_c   1.000
_cell.angle_alpha   90.00
_cell.angle_beta   90.00
_cell.angle_gamma   90.00
#
_symmetry.space_group_name_H-M   'P 1'
#
loop_
_entity.id
_entity.type
_entity.pdbx_description
1 polymer ?
#
loop_
_entity_poly.entity_id
_entity_poly.type
_entity_poly.pdbx_seq_one_letter_code
_entity_poly.pdbx_strand_id
1 'polypeptide(L)'
;LNQMLSEMDGFESSEGVVVMAATNRPDILDPALLRPGRFDRQIIVPLPEAEERHAILKVHSTGKRMGADVDLETMAKATPGMSGADLANLVNEAALIAVRRGSTHIERIDFENARDRVVMGARRESLALSAEEKRAVAYHEGGHAVLSTVLPNSDPLHKVTILPRGMALGVTWSLPEERHTYSRDYFLDLICKAMGGRVAESIVFGSLNSGAANDLEQATRSEEHTSELQSPYVISYAVFC
;
A
#
# COMPACT_ATOMS: atom_id res chain seq x y z
N LEU A 1 -21.95 2.01 24.97
CA LEU A 1 -22.17 3.24 24.23
C LEU A 1 -23.03 4.23 25.04
N ASN A 2 -24.27 3.88 25.43
CA ASN A 2 -25.20 4.80 26.13
C ASN A 2 -24.59 5.39 27.40
N GLN A 3 -23.91 4.60 28.23
CA GLN A 3 -23.21 5.09 29.41
C GLN A 3 -22.12 6.11 29.06
N MET A 4 -21.33 5.83 28.04
CA MET A 4 -20.27 6.75 27.54
C MET A 4 -20.86 8.06 27.07
N LEU A 5 -21.99 8.03 26.35
CA LEU A 5 -22.71 9.22 25.90
C LEU A 5 -23.23 10.05 27.09
N SER A 6 -23.79 9.38 28.12
CA SER A 6 -24.28 10.07 29.34
C SER A 6 -23.15 10.72 30.13
N GLU A 7 -21.98 10.06 30.23
CA GLU A 7 -20.81 10.63 30.91
C GLU A 7 -20.26 11.83 30.14
N MET A 8 -20.21 11.74 28.79
CA MET A 8 -19.76 12.86 27.97
C MET A 8 -20.71 14.09 28.07
N ASP A 9 -22.02 13.85 28.09
CA ASP A 9 -22.99 14.91 28.23
C ASP A 9 -22.99 15.53 29.65
N GLY A 10 -22.38 14.86 30.62
CA GLY A 10 -22.21 15.32 32.00
C GLY A 10 -20.99 16.21 32.25
N PHE A 11 -20.07 16.33 31.27
CA PHE A 11 -18.90 17.22 31.40
C PHE A 11 -19.35 18.67 31.23
N GLU A 12 -19.30 19.45 32.32
CA GLU A 12 -19.47 20.89 32.21
C GLU A 12 -18.27 21.53 31.49
N SER A 13 -18.54 22.46 30.58
CA SER A 13 -17.52 23.14 29.76
C SER A 13 -16.48 23.96 30.57
N SER A 14 -16.68 24.08 31.88
CA SER A 14 -15.84 24.84 32.82
C SER A 14 -14.65 24.06 33.39
N GLU A 15 -14.60 22.73 33.22
CA GLU A 15 -13.61 21.89 33.92
C GLU A 15 -12.23 21.77 33.20
N GLY A 16 -12.08 22.35 32.00
CA GLY A 16 -10.83 22.34 31.27
C GLY A 16 -10.40 20.93 30.79
N VAL A 17 -11.32 19.99 30.73
CA VAL A 17 -11.06 18.61 30.25
C VAL A 17 -11.25 18.54 28.73
N VAL A 18 -10.28 17.96 28.03
CA VAL A 18 -10.39 17.67 26.61
C VAL A 18 -10.44 16.15 26.43
N VAL A 19 -11.51 15.66 25.81
CA VAL A 19 -11.66 14.25 25.49
C VAL A 19 -11.22 14.01 24.04
N MET A 20 -10.30 13.07 23.84
CA MET A 20 -9.80 12.69 22.54
C MET A 20 -10.00 11.20 22.31
N ALA A 21 -10.42 10.83 21.11
CA ALA A 21 -10.52 9.45 20.65
C ALA A 21 -9.88 9.29 19.28
N ALA A 22 -9.42 8.11 18.93
CA ALA A 22 -8.89 7.79 17.63
C ALA A 22 -9.50 6.49 17.11
N THR A 23 -9.76 6.45 15.82
CA THR A 23 -10.22 5.24 15.12
C THR A 23 -9.65 5.22 13.70
N ASN A 24 -9.40 4.04 13.16
CA ASN A 24 -9.09 3.81 11.75
C ASN A 24 -10.36 3.47 10.94
N ARG A 25 -11.53 3.42 11.59
CA ARG A 25 -12.82 3.14 10.96
C ARG A 25 -13.88 4.17 11.38
N PRO A 26 -13.86 5.36 10.80
CA PRO A 26 -14.87 6.38 11.10
C PRO A 26 -16.27 5.98 10.62
N ASP A 27 -16.35 5.12 9.60
CA ASP A 27 -17.58 4.61 8.99
C ASP A 27 -18.49 3.83 9.95
N ILE A 28 -17.92 3.20 10.99
CA ILE A 28 -18.68 2.40 11.97
C ILE A 28 -19.04 3.16 13.24
N LEU A 29 -18.62 4.43 13.36
CA LEU A 29 -18.96 5.23 14.53
C LEU A 29 -20.44 5.57 14.55
N ASP A 30 -21.04 5.47 15.74
CA ASP A 30 -22.41 5.95 15.94
C ASP A 30 -22.47 7.47 15.73
N PRO A 31 -23.35 7.97 14.84
CA PRO A 31 -23.50 9.41 14.61
C PRO A 31 -23.78 10.23 15.89
N ALA A 32 -24.32 9.58 16.91
CA ALA A 32 -24.56 10.24 18.22
C ALA A 32 -23.23 10.68 18.90
N LEU A 33 -22.12 10.01 18.64
CA LEU A 33 -20.81 10.41 19.15
C LEU A 33 -20.26 11.69 18.50
N LEU A 34 -20.68 11.97 17.27
CA LEU A 34 -20.15 13.06 16.44
C LEU A 34 -20.99 14.36 16.57
N ARG A 35 -21.97 14.37 17.49
CA ARG A 35 -22.80 15.56 17.71
C ARG A 35 -22.05 16.64 18.50
N PRO A 36 -22.41 17.93 18.31
CA PRO A 36 -21.89 19.03 19.13
C PRO A 36 -21.99 18.76 20.64
N GLY A 37 -20.94 19.10 21.36
CA GLY A 37 -20.80 18.81 22.80
C GLY A 37 -20.17 17.46 23.13
N ARG A 38 -19.81 16.65 22.10
CA ARG A 38 -19.11 15.39 22.24
C ARG A 38 -17.84 15.42 21.38
N PHE A 39 -17.68 14.51 20.40
CA PHE A 39 -16.58 14.56 19.42
C PHE A 39 -16.97 15.45 18.23
N ASP A 40 -17.08 16.74 18.48
CA ASP A 40 -17.51 17.72 17.49
C ASP A 40 -16.42 18.12 16.49
N ARG A 41 -15.16 17.78 16.78
CA ARG A 41 -14.02 18.03 15.89
C ARG A 41 -13.43 16.71 15.39
N GLN A 42 -13.48 16.54 14.08
CA GLN A 42 -12.85 15.42 13.41
C GLN A 42 -11.55 15.90 12.75
N ILE A 43 -10.46 15.23 13.08
CA ILE A 43 -9.15 15.49 12.47
C ILE A 43 -8.76 14.25 11.68
N ILE A 44 -8.67 14.40 10.36
CA ILE A 44 -8.19 13.33 9.49
C ILE A 44 -6.66 13.40 9.49
N VAL A 45 -6.01 12.27 9.81
CA VAL A 45 -4.57 12.10 9.68
C VAL A 45 -4.30 11.33 8.40
N PRO A 46 -3.87 11.98 7.31
CA PRO A 46 -3.59 11.31 6.05
C PRO A 46 -2.33 10.45 6.14
N LEU A 47 -2.06 9.67 5.09
CA LEU A 47 -0.76 9.02 4.92
C LEU A 47 0.31 10.10 4.68
N PRO A 48 1.54 9.90 5.19
CA PRO A 48 2.59 10.90 5.11
C PRO A 48 3.12 11.06 3.68
N GLU A 49 3.40 12.30 3.29
CA GLU A 49 4.12 12.66 2.07
C GLU A 49 5.63 12.37 2.18
N ALA A 50 6.39 12.51 1.09
CA ALA A 50 7.80 12.13 1.05
C ALA A 50 8.66 12.82 2.12
N GLU A 51 8.45 14.13 2.38
CA GLU A 51 9.17 14.87 3.41
C GLU A 51 8.81 14.38 4.83
N GLU A 52 7.54 14.10 5.07
CA GLU A 52 7.06 13.58 6.35
C GLU A 52 7.56 12.15 6.57
N ARG A 53 7.57 11.29 5.53
CA ARG A 53 8.17 9.96 5.60
C ARG A 53 9.66 10.01 5.92
N HIS A 54 10.40 10.97 5.34
CA HIS A 54 11.80 11.19 5.69
C HIS A 54 11.97 11.55 7.17
N ALA A 55 11.14 12.46 7.70
CA ALA A 55 11.16 12.80 9.12
C ALA A 55 10.84 11.60 10.03
N ILE A 56 9.84 10.79 9.67
CA ILE A 56 9.47 9.56 10.39
C ILE A 56 10.61 8.53 10.36
N LEU A 57 11.20 8.28 9.19
CA LEU A 57 12.35 7.38 9.06
C LEU A 57 13.52 7.84 9.93
N LYS A 58 13.80 9.14 9.97
CA LYS A 58 14.85 9.71 10.81
C LYS A 58 14.60 9.47 12.29
N VAL A 59 13.36 9.64 12.77
CA VAL A 59 12.98 9.37 14.16
C VAL A 59 13.22 7.89 14.50
N HIS A 60 12.74 6.95 13.68
CA HIS A 60 12.87 5.51 13.94
C HIS A 60 14.28 4.97 13.71
N SER A 61 15.13 5.73 13.02
CA SER A 61 16.55 5.42 12.82
C SER A 61 17.43 5.88 13.98
N THR A 62 16.90 6.72 14.89
CA THR A 62 17.63 7.23 16.04
C THR A 62 18.11 6.06 16.92
N GLY A 63 19.40 6.11 17.31
CA GLY A 63 20.04 5.06 18.12
C GLY A 63 20.43 3.79 17.35
N LYS A 64 20.15 3.70 16.04
CA LYS A 64 20.61 2.59 15.19
C LYS A 64 21.87 3.00 14.42
N ARG A 65 22.76 2.03 14.20
CA ARG A 65 24.00 2.25 13.44
C ARG A 65 23.70 2.14 11.96
N MET A 66 23.71 3.28 11.24
CA MET A 66 23.51 3.34 9.79
C MET A 66 24.85 3.28 9.08
N GLY A 67 24.89 2.59 7.95
CA GLY A 67 26.01 2.61 7.01
C GLY A 67 26.08 3.95 6.28
N ALA A 68 27.26 4.29 5.77
CA ALA A 68 27.46 5.53 5.01
C ALA A 68 26.72 5.56 3.66
N ASP A 69 26.25 4.41 3.19
CA ASP A 69 25.49 4.22 1.95
C ASP A 69 23.98 4.35 2.13
N VAL A 70 23.50 4.57 3.37
CA VAL A 70 22.08 4.75 3.69
C VAL A 70 21.68 6.19 3.52
N ASP A 71 20.83 6.44 2.55
CA ASP A 71 20.18 7.72 2.33
C ASP A 71 18.69 7.62 2.65
N LEU A 72 18.28 8.21 3.78
CA LEU A 72 16.89 8.18 4.24
C LEU A 72 15.94 9.01 3.36
N GLU A 73 16.45 10.02 2.63
CA GLU A 73 15.65 10.78 1.68
C GLU A 73 15.28 9.92 0.47
N THR A 74 16.26 9.20 -0.08
CA THR A 74 15.99 8.22 -1.15
C THR A 74 15.03 7.12 -0.68
N MET A 75 15.17 6.63 0.56
CA MET A 75 14.24 5.65 1.13
C MET A 75 12.82 6.20 1.27
N ALA A 76 12.66 7.45 1.68
CA ALA A 76 11.35 8.10 1.79
C ALA A 76 10.65 8.21 0.42
N LYS A 77 11.39 8.56 -0.63
CA LYS A 77 10.88 8.59 -2.02
C LYS A 77 10.53 7.19 -2.54
N ALA A 78 11.24 6.16 -2.06
CA ALA A 78 11.02 4.76 -2.46
C ALA A 78 9.92 4.04 -1.65
N THR A 79 9.21 4.73 -0.76
CA THR A 79 8.18 4.16 0.12
C THR A 79 6.84 4.93 0.05
N PRO A 80 6.31 5.23 -1.16
CA PRO A 80 5.02 5.90 -1.28
C PRO A 80 3.91 5.04 -0.66
N GLY A 81 2.91 5.70 -0.05
CA GLY A 81 1.74 5.05 0.55
C GLY A 81 2.01 4.31 1.87
N MET A 82 3.24 4.34 2.41
CA MET A 82 3.53 3.75 3.71
C MET A 82 3.08 4.67 4.85
N SER A 83 2.39 4.08 5.83
CA SER A 83 2.07 4.76 7.10
C SER A 83 3.30 4.89 7.99
N GLY A 84 3.19 5.68 9.07
CA GLY A 84 4.24 5.77 10.09
C GLY A 84 4.58 4.41 10.71
N ALA A 85 3.59 3.54 10.90
CA ALA A 85 3.78 2.19 11.41
C ALA A 85 4.55 1.30 10.43
N ASP A 86 4.26 1.40 9.12
CA ASP A 86 4.98 0.66 8.09
C ASP A 86 6.45 1.10 8.01
N LEU A 87 6.71 2.40 8.11
CA LEU A 87 8.06 2.95 8.12
C LEU A 87 8.85 2.54 9.37
N ALA A 88 8.21 2.51 10.54
CA ALA A 88 8.82 1.98 11.76
C ALA A 88 9.18 0.49 11.61
N ASN A 89 8.26 -0.30 11.06
CA ASN A 89 8.48 -1.71 10.77
C ASN A 89 9.60 -1.90 9.73
N LEU A 90 9.65 -1.08 8.68
CA LEU A 90 10.71 -1.09 7.67
C LEU A 90 12.10 -0.93 8.30
N VAL A 91 12.27 0.07 9.17
CA VAL A 91 13.55 0.31 9.86
C VAL A 91 13.92 -0.85 10.81
N ASN A 92 12.92 -1.42 11.48
CA ASN A 92 13.14 -2.57 12.35
C ASN A 92 13.53 -3.83 11.54
N GLU A 93 12.84 -4.13 10.45
CA GLU A 93 13.17 -5.24 9.56
C GLU A 93 14.56 -5.08 8.92
N ALA A 94 14.95 -3.87 8.52
CA ALA A 94 16.29 -3.60 8.01
C ALA A 94 17.37 -3.92 9.08
N ALA A 95 17.13 -3.53 10.33
CA ALA A 95 18.03 -3.87 11.44
C ALA A 95 18.14 -5.38 11.66
N LEU A 96 17.01 -6.10 11.63
CA LEU A 96 17.00 -7.57 11.77
C LEU A 96 17.73 -8.26 10.60
N ILE A 97 17.60 -7.75 9.37
CA ILE A 97 18.31 -8.29 8.21
C ILE A 97 19.81 -8.05 8.34
N ALA A 98 20.25 -6.85 8.75
CA ALA A 98 21.64 -6.55 9.01
C ALA A 98 22.27 -7.49 10.04
N VAL A 99 21.57 -7.72 11.18
CA VAL A 99 22.01 -8.66 12.20
C VAL A 99 22.12 -10.09 11.66
N ARG A 100 21.14 -10.56 10.90
CA ARG A 100 21.19 -11.91 10.27
C ARG A 100 22.35 -12.07 9.31
N ARG A 101 22.74 -10.99 8.63
CA ARG A 101 23.91 -10.95 7.72
C ARG A 101 25.24 -10.86 8.49
N GLY A 102 25.19 -10.68 9.81
CA GLY A 102 26.38 -10.50 10.65
C GLY A 102 27.00 -9.10 10.57
N SER A 103 26.26 -8.11 10.06
CA SER A 103 26.71 -6.72 10.01
C SER A 103 26.50 -6.01 11.35
N THR A 104 27.40 -5.07 11.66
CA THR A 104 27.30 -4.19 12.84
C THR A 104 26.54 -2.90 12.57
N HIS A 105 26.16 -2.65 11.33
CA HIS A 105 25.42 -1.47 10.88
C HIS A 105 24.43 -1.86 9.78
N ILE A 106 23.38 -1.05 9.63
CA ILE A 106 22.36 -1.23 8.60
C ILE A 106 22.87 -0.56 7.33
N GLU A 107 22.90 -1.30 6.23
CA GLU A 107 23.28 -0.81 4.90
C GLU A 107 22.06 -0.60 4.00
N ARG A 108 22.26 0.09 2.88
CA ARG A 108 21.21 0.33 1.89
C ARG A 108 20.53 -0.96 1.44
N ILE A 109 21.31 -2.03 1.22
CA ILE A 109 20.77 -3.33 0.80
C ILE A 109 19.84 -3.96 1.85
N ASP A 110 20.06 -3.71 3.13
CA ASP A 110 19.18 -4.20 4.19
C ASP A 110 17.83 -3.49 4.16
N PHE A 111 17.81 -2.18 3.87
CA PHE A 111 16.57 -1.42 3.66
C PHE A 111 15.82 -1.87 2.41
N GLU A 112 16.50 -2.12 1.30
CA GLU A 112 15.90 -2.63 0.06
C GLU A 112 15.24 -3.99 0.31
N ASN A 113 15.93 -4.91 0.99
CA ASN A 113 15.39 -6.22 1.34
C ASN A 113 14.23 -6.12 2.36
N ALA A 114 14.32 -5.21 3.33
CA ALA A 114 13.26 -4.95 4.29
C ALA A 114 12.01 -4.41 3.59
N ARG A 115 12.15 -3.46 2.68
CA ARG A 115 11.04 -2.93 1.88
C ARG A 115 10.37 -4.03 1.07
N ASP A 116 11.15 -4.85 0.38
CA ASP A 116 10.64 -6.00 -0.35
C ASP A 116 9.83 -6.93 0.55
N ARG A 117 10.31 -7.15 1.79
CA ARG A 117 9.63 -8.00 2.76
C ARG A 117 8.35 -7.37 3.31
N VAL A 118 8.34 -6.07 3.57
CA VAL A 118 7.16 -5.35 4.06
C VAL A 118 6.08 -5.27 2.97
N VAL A 119 6.46 -4.96 1.74
CA VAL A 119 5.51 -4.76 0.64
C VAL A 119 5.03 -6.08 0.03
N MET A 120 5.96 -7.01 -0.26
CA MET A 120 5.66 -8.25 -0.98
C MET A 120 5.55 -9.48 -0.06
N GLY A 121 5.80 -9.32 1.24
CA GLY A 121 5.86 -10.42 2.19
C GLY A 121 7.20 -11.16 2.24
N ALA A 122 7.32 -12.05 3.23
CA ALA A 122 8.53 -12.85 3.41
C ALA A 122 8.70 -13.85 2.26
N ARG A 123 9.96 -14.06 1.84
CA ARG A 123 10.30 -15.10 0.85
C ARG A 123 9.99 -16.50 1.41
N ARG A 124 9.33 -17.33 0.61
CA ARG A 124 8.99 -18.72 0.96
C ARG A 124 10.08 -19.66 0.43
N GLU A 125 11.17 -19.81 1.18
CA GLU A 125 12.32 -20.64 0.78
C GLU A 125 11.98 -22.13 0.70
N SER A 126 10.99 -22.59 1.45
CA SER A 126 10.57 -23.99 1.48
C SER A 126 9.66 -24.39 0.32
N LEU A 127 9.14 -23.42 -0.47
CA LEU A 127 8.27 -23.70 -1.60
C LEU A 127 9.09 -23.92 -2.88
N ALA A 128 9.28 -25.19 -3.24
CA ALA A 128 9.90 -25.55 -4.49
C ALA A 128 8.85 -25.64 -5.61
N LEU A 129 8.87 -24.66 -6.53
CA LEU A 129 8.06 -24.72 -7.75
C LEU A 129 8.71 -25.66 -8.78
N SER A 130 7.90 -26.42 -9.48
CA SER A 130 8.33 -27.20 -10.66
C SER A 130 8.82 -26.27 -11.79
N ALA A 131 9.51 -26.82 -12.78
CA ALA A 131 9.93 -26.05 -13.94
C ALA A 131 8.75 -25.49 -14.74
N GLU A 132 7.64 -26.22 -14.82
CA GLU A 132 6.41 -25.80 -15.49
C GLU A 132 5.73 -24.66 -14.73
N GLU A 133 5.60 -24.78 -13.42
CA GLU A 133 5.04 -23.72 -12.58
C GLU A 133 5.89 -22.43 -12.64
N LYS A 134 7.22 -22.55 -12.57
CA LYS A 134 8.11 -21.38 -12.73
C LYS A 134 7.94 -20.73 -14.09
N ARG A 135 7.77 -21.51 -15.15
CA ARG A 135 7.53 -20.99 -16.49
C ARG A 135 6.17 -20.27 -16.56
N ALA A 136 5.12 -20.88 -16.01
CA ALA A 136 3.79 -20.26 -15.97
C ALA A 136 3.81 -18.93 -15.22
N VAL A 137 4.40 -18.89 -14.01
CA VAL A 137 4.58 -17.66 -13.23
C VAL A 137 5.41 -16.62 -13.98
N ALA A 138 6.49 -17.02 -14.67
CA ALA A 138 7.33 -16.09 -15.43
C ALA A 138 6.58 -15.41 -16.57
N TYR A 139 5.74 -16.12 -17.29
CA TYR A 139 4.89 -15.54 -18.34
C TYR A 139 3.78 -14.66 -17.76
N HIS A 140 3.19 -15.09 -16.67
CA HIS A 140 2.17 -14.31 -15.95
C HIS A 140 2.75 -12.95 -15.50
N GLU A 141 3.82 -12.95 -14.73
CA GLU A 141 4.48 -11.72 -14.28
C GLU A 141 5.05 -10.91 -15.45
N GLY A 142 5.52 -11.60 -16.50
CA GLY A 142 5.95 -10.96 -17.73
C GLY A 142 4.83 -10.19 -18.43
N GLY A 143 3.60 -10.71 -18.41
CA GLY A 143 2.43 -10.03 -18.93
C GLY A 143 2.14 -8.71 -18.21
N HIS A 144 2.14 -8.72 -16.89
CA HIS A 144 2.02 -7.50 -16.09
C HIS A 144 3.16 -6.51 -16.35
N ALA A 145 4.39 -7.02 -16.45
CA ALA A 145 5.56 -6.19 -16.68
C ALA A 145 5.53 -5.49 -18.04
N VAL A 146 5.18 -6.21 -19.11
CA VAL A 146 5.06 -5.64 -20.45
C VAL A 146 4.01 -4.52 -20.47
N LEU A 147 2.82 -4.76 -19.93
CA LEU A 147 1.78 -3.74 -19.87
C LEU A 147 2.17 -2.56 -18.99
N SER A 148 2.88 -2.79 -17.87
CA SER A 148 3.40 -1.69 -17.04
C SER A 148 4.40 -0.79 -17.77
N THR A 149 5.07 -1.29 -18.83
CA THR A 149 6.05 -0.50 -19.60
C THR A 149 5.47 0.15 -20.85
N VAL A 150 4.38 -0.42 -21.39
CA VAL A 150 3.80 0.04 -22.67
C VAL A 150 2.64 1.01 -22.45
N LEU A 151 1.88 0.85 -21.37
CA LEU A 151 0.71 1.69 -21.08
C LEU A 151 1.16 3.07 -20.58
N PRO A 152 0.64 4.16 -21.18
CA PRO A 152 1.15 5.52 -20.95
C PRO A 152 0.86 6.08 -19.55
N ASN A 153 -0.22 5.62 -18.90
CA ASN A 153 -0.61 6.09 -17.57
C ASN A 153 -0.25 5.11 -16.46
N SER A 154 0.50 4.05 -16.77
CA SER A 154 0.91 3.06 -15.77
C SER A 154 2.04 3.59 -14.89
N ASP A 155 1.99 3.28 -13.61
CA ASP A 155 3.09 3.57 -12.70
C ASP A 155 4.37 2.84 -13.12
N PRO A 156 5.55 3.45 -12.94
CA PRO A 156 6.83 2.87 -13.36
C PRO A 156 7.07 1.48 -12.78
N LEU A 157 7.45 0.54 -13.65
CA LEU A 157 7.84 -0.80 -13.23
C LEU A 157 9.12 -0.72 -12.38
N HIS A 158 9.04 -1.23 -11.16
CA HIS A 158 10.18 -1.26 -10.25
C HIS A 158 10.86 -2.62 -10.18
N LYS A 159 10.07 -3.69 -10.05
CA LYS A 159 10.61 -5.04 -9.84
C LYS A 159 9.65 -6.11 -10.34
N VAL A 160 10.23 -7.14 -10.98
CA VAL A 160 9.54 -8.38 -11.32
C VAL A 160 10.28 -9.54 -10.67
N THR A 161 9.57 -10.46 -10.08
CA THR A 161 10.17 -11.65 -9.47
C THR A 161 9.25 -12.85 -9.60
N ILE A 162 9.84 -14.02 -9.84
CA ILE A 162 9.17 -15.33 -9.81
C ILE A 162 9.47 -16.08 -8.49
N LEU A 163 10.08 -15.41 -7.53
CA LEU A 163 10.34 -15.98 -6.22
C LEU A 163 9.07 -15.89 -5.36
N PRO A 164 8.57 -17.00 -4.82
CA PRO A 164 7.38 -17.02 -3.98
C PRO A 164 7.56 -16.13 -2.74
N ARG A 165 6.57 -15.23 -2.52
CA ARG A 165 6.54 -14.33 -1.36
C ARG A 165 5.13 -14.26 -0.79
N GLY A 166 4.99 -14.37 0.53
CA GLY A 166 3.67 -14.35 1.17
C GLY A 166 2.74 -15.38 0.56
N MET A 167 1.62 -14.95 -0.02
CA MET A 167 0.66 -15.80 -0.72
C MET A 167 0.91 -15.86 -2.24
N ALA A 168 1.76 -15.00 -2.80
CA ALA A 168 2.04 -14.91 -4.22
C ALA A 168 3.17 -15.84 -4.66
N LEU A 169 3.05 -16.42 -5.85
CA LEU A 169 4.08 -17.25 -6.49
C LEU A 169 5.11 -16.41 -7.26
N GLY A 170 4.70 -15.25 -7.74
CA GLY A 170 5.50 -14.19 -8.33
C GLY A 170 4.94 -12.83 -7.96
N VAL A 171 5.64 -11.77 -8.26
CA VAL A 171 5.18 -10.40 -8.03
C VAL A 171 5.76 -9.47 -9.10
N THR A 172 4.89 -8.71 -9.72
CA THR A 172 5.23 -7.53 -10.53
C THR A 172 4.88 -6.29 -9.74
N TRP A 173 5.89 -5.57 -9.29
CA TRP A 173 5.73 -4.39 -8.47
C TRP A 173 6.09 -3.12 -9.23
N SER A 174 5.14 -2.19 -9.28
CA SER A 174 5.34 -0.82 -9.75
C SER A 174 5.46 0.12 -8.56
N LEU A 175 6.22 1.18 -8.73
CA LEU A 175 6.36 2.23 -7.73
C LEU A 175 5.30 3.31 -8.02
N PRO A 176 4.24 3.42 -7.20
CA PRO A 176 3.20 4.42 -7.44
C PRO A 176 3.78 5.83 -7.39
N GLU A 177 3.41 6.68 -8.34
CA GLU A 177 3.66 8.10 -8.23
C GLU A 177 2.70 8.73 -7.23
N GLU A 178 3.16 9.72 -6.47
CA GLU A 178 2.30 10.48 -5.55
C GLU A 178 1.35 11.36 -6.37
N ARG A 179 0.11 10.94 -6.47
CA ARG A 179 -0.96 11.64 -7.20
C ARG A 179 -2.14 11.86 -6.26
N HIS A 180 -2.70 13.06 -6.29
CA HIS A 180 -3.91 13.39 -5.51
C HIS A 180 -5.20 13.13 -6.29
N THR A 181 -5.11 12.98 -7.62
CA THR A 181 -6.24 12.71 -8.50
C THR A 181 -5.87 11.68 -9.55
N TYR A 182 -6.81 10.85 -9.92
CA TYR A 182 -6.63 9.81 -10.92
C TYR A 182 -7.59 10.05 -12.09
N SER A 183 -7.08 9.98 -13.33
CA SER A 183 -7.89 10.09 -14.53
C SER A 183 -8.60 8.75 -14.82
N ARG A 184 -9.66 8.81 -15.64
CA ARG A 184 -10.30 7.60 -16.16
C ARG A 184 -9.30 6.72 -16.92
N ASP A 185 -8.40 7.32 -17.69
CA ASP A 185 -7.43 6.59 -18.51
C ASP A 185 -6.41 5.85 -17.63
N TYR A 186 -6.03 6.42 -16.46
CA TYR A 186 -5.22 5.72 -15.47
C TYR A 186 -5.90 4.43 -14.97
N PHE A 187 -7.21 4.48 -14.64
CA PHE A 187 -7.93 3.28 -14.20
C PHE A 187 -8.09 2.25 -15.32
N LEU A 188 -8.29 2.67 -16.55
CA LEU A 188 -8.33 1.74 -17.69
C LEU A 188 -6.98 1.05 -17.90
N ASP A 189 -5.87 1.77 -17.82
CA ASP A 189 -4.53 1.20 -17.88
C ASP A 189 -4.26 0.26 -16.70
N LEU A 190 -4.76 0.59 -15.50
CA LEU A 190 -4.64 -0.26 -14.32
C LEU A 190 -5.40 -1.60 -14.50
N ILE A 191 -6.61 -1.55 -15.06
CA ILE A 191 -7.39 -2.75 -15.40
C ILE A 191 -6.66 -3.59 -16.45
N CYS A 192 -6.18 -2.96 -17.53
CA CYS A 192 -5.41 -3.64 -18.58
C CYS A 192 -4.16 -4.33 -17.97
N LYS A 193 -3.42 -3.63 -17.13
CA LYS A 193 -2.26 -4.16 -16.44
C LYS A 193 -2.62 -5.34 -15.55
N ALA A 194 -3.71 -5.25 -14.75
CA ALA A 194 -4.16 -6.35 -13.90
C ALA A 194 -4.53 -7.60 -14.71
N MET A 195 -5.04 -7.45 -15.92
CA MET A 195 -5.36 -8.57 -16.81
C MET A 195 -4.15 -9.15 -17.56
N GLY A 196 -3.00 -8.47 -17.50
CA GLY A 196 -1.81 -8.81 -18.29
C GLY A 196 -1.28 -10.22 -18.09
N GLY A 197 -1.21 -10.68 -16.83
CA GLY A 197 -0.77 -12.02 -16.49
C GLY A 197 -1.67 -13.09 -17.09
N ARG A 198 -2.99 -12.94 -16.94
CA ARG A 198 -3.99 -13.85 -17.47
C ARG A 198 -3.95 -13.93 -19.01
N VAL A 199 -3.80 -12.80 -19.68
CA VAL A 199 -3.71 -12.74 -21.14
C VAL A 199 -2.44 -13.43 -21.63
N ALA A 200 -1.32 -13.20 -20.97
CA ALA A 200 -0.04 -13.85 -21.31
C ALA A 200 -0.13 -15.40 -21.16
N GLU A 201 -0.75 -15.90 -20.09
CA GLU A 201 -1.01 -17.33 -19.91
C GLU A 201 -1.89 -17.90 -21.04
N SER A 202 -2.96 -17.22 -21.40
CA SER A 202 -3.87 -17.63 -22.48
C SER A 202 -3.16 -17.71 -23.83
N ILE A 203 -2.31 -16.73 -24.16
CA ILE A 203 -1.56 -16.69 -25.43
C ILE A 203 -0.53 -17.83 -25.49
N VAL A 204 0.18 -18.08 -24.41
CA VAL A 204 1.33 -19.01 -24.41
C VAL A 204 0.92 -20.46 -24.16
N PHE A 205 -0.05 -20.68 -23.28
CA PHE A 205 -0.42 -22.04 -22.84
C PHE A 205 -1.82 -22.47 -23.32
N GLY A 206 -2.64 -21.53 -23.86
CA GLY A 206 -4.01 -21.83 -24.24
C GLY A 206 -4.94 -22.21 -23.09
N SER A 207 -4.47 -22.07 -21.85
CA SER A 207 -5.21 -22.38 -20.63
C SER A 207 -5.03 -21.29 -19.59
N LEU A 208 -5.93 -21.25 -18.62
CA LEU A 208 -5.92 -20.25 -17.55
C LEU A 208 -5.72 -20.96 -16.20
N ASN A 209 -4.82 -20.45 -15.38
CA ASN A 209 -4.59 -20.94 -14.04
C ASN A 209 -5.39 -20.13 -12.99
N SER A 210 -5.65 -20.76 -11.83
CA SER A 210 -6.36 -20.13 -10.72
C SER A 210 -5.60 -18.97 -10.06
N GLY A 211 -4.31 -18.77 -10.39
CA GLY A 211 -3.47 -17.69 -9.84
C GLY A 211 -3.94 -16.28 -10.17
N ALA A 212 -4.73 -16.12 -11.24
CA ALA A 212 -5.28 -14.84 -11.68
C ALA A 212 -6.50 -14.35 -10.87
N ALA A 213 -6.91 -15.02 -9.78
CA ALA A 213 -8.09 -14.62 -9.01
C ALA A 213 -7.92 -13.24 -8.36
N ASN A 214 -6.74 -12.94 -7.83
CA ASN A 214 -6.42 -11.64 -7.25
C ASN A 214 -6.40 -10.51 -8.29
N ASP A 215 -5.93 -10.81 -9.50
CA ASP A 215 -5.89 -9.84 -10.60
C ASP A 215 -7.29 -9.46 -11.07
N LEU A 216 -8.21 -10.43 -11.11
CA LEU A 216 -9.63 -10.19 -11.41
C LEU A 216 -10.27 -9.33 -10.31
N GLU A 217 -9.96 -9.57 -9.05
CA GLU A 217 -10.45 -8.75 -7.94
C GLU A 217 -9.93 -7.31 -8.05
N GLN A 218 -8.65 -7.12 -8.36
CA GLN A 218 -8.06 -5.80 -8.58
C GLN A 218 -8.69 -5.09 -9.78
N ALA A 219 -8.88 -5.80 -10.90
CA ALA A 219 -9.55 -5.25 -12.08
C ALA A 219 -10.98 -4.81 -11.77
N THR A 220 -11.75 -5.61 -11.03
CA THR A 220 -13.12 -5.31 -10.62
C THR A 220 -13.19 -4.08 -9.72
N ARG A 221 -12.32 -3.97 -8.72
CA ARG A 221 -12.24 -2.77 -7.85
C ARG A 221 -11.91 -1.51 -8.66
N SER A 222 -11.02 -1.62 -9.62
CA SER A 222 -10.65 -0.48 -10.49
C SER A 222 -11.79 -0.08 -11.42
N GLU A 223 -12.62 -1.03 -11.85
CA GLU A 223 -13.81 -0.78 -12.65
C GLU A 223 -14.91 -0.10 -11.81
N GLU A 224 -15.09 -0.48 -10.56
CA GLU A 224 -16.01 0.19 -9.62
C GLU A 224 -15.68 1.68 -9.51
N HIS A 225 -14.42 2.04 -9.30
CA HIS A 225 -13.98 3.45 -9.27
C HIS A 225 -14.21 4.17 -10.60
N THR A 226 -14.03 3.49 -11.75
CA THR A 226 -14.31 4.05 -13.06
C THR A 226 -15.80 4.30 -13.26
N SER A 227 -16.64 3.40 -12.78
CA SER A 227 -18.10 3.51 -12.84
C SER A 227 -18.63 4.62 -11.92
N GLU A 228 -18.05 4.80 -10.73
CA GLU A 228 -18.38 5.91 -9.82
C GLU A 228 -18.10 7.27 -10.47
N LEU A 229 -17.00 7.43 -11.19
CA LEU A 229 -16.68 8.66 -11.94
C LEU A 229 -17.69 8.97 -13.07
N GLN A 230 -18.46 7.98 -13.52
CA GLN A 230 -19.50 8.13 -14.55
C GLN A 230 -20.91 8.19 -13.96
N SER A 231 -21.06 8.00 -12.63
CA SER A 231 -22.37 8.00 -11.99
C SER A 231 -22.98 9.41 -12.00
N PRO A 232 -24.23 9.59 -12.48
CA PRO A 232 -24.94 10.87 -12.38
C PRO A 232 -25.10 11.39 -10.96
N TYR A 233 -25.04 10.51 -9.97
CA TYR A 233 -25.08 10.88 -8.53
C TYR A 233 -23.85 11.68 -8.09
N VAL A 234 -22.67 11.35 -8.58
CA VAL A 234 -21.43 12.09 -8.26
C VAL A 234 -21.44 13.46 -8.94
N ILE A 235 -21.98 13.54 -10.17
CA ILE A 235 -22.16 14.82 -10.88
C ILE A 235 -23.15 15.73 -10.15
N SER A 236 -24.19 15.19 -9.56
CA SER A 236 -25.19 15.96 -8.81
C SER A 236 -24.62 16.57 -7.52
N TYR A 237 -23.67 15.92 -6.83
CA TYR A 237 -22.98 16.47 -5.66
C TYR A 237 -21.92 17.52 -6.02
N ALA A 238 -21.24 17.37 -7.15
CA ALA A 238 -20.23 18.33 -7.62
C ALA A 238 -20.80 19.66 -8.13
N VAL A 239 -22.08 19.70 -8.44
CA VAL A 239 -22.78 20.93 -8.93
C VAL A 239 -23.37 21.75 -7.77
N PHE A 240 -23.39 21.23 -6.53
CA PHE A 240 -23.98 21.87 -5.35
C PHE A 240 -22.97 22.21 -4.22
N CYS A 241 -21.63 22.07 -4.47
CA CYS A 241 -20.60 22.54 -3.57
C CYS A 241 -19.88 23.79 -4.13
#